data_4fce2228d16e5394ad309b0602afe492
#
_entry.id   4fce2228d16e5394ad309b0602afe492
#
_cell.length_a   1.000
_cell.length_b   1.000
_cell.length_c   1.000
_cell.angle_alpha   90.00
_cell.angle_beta   90.00
_cell.angle_gamma   90.00
#
_symmetry.space_group_name_H-M   'P 1'
#
loop_
_entity.id
_entity.type
_entity.pdbx_description
1 polymer ?
#
loop_
_entity_poly.entity_id
_entity_poly.type
_entity_poly.pdbx_seq_one_letter_code
_entity_poly.pdbx_strand_id
1 'polypeptide(L)'
;FVGKQAVDNISFSLEKPGVFGLLGTNGAGKTTTIRMLLGIIKKDSGEITWKGKEVDRKHVRFGYLPEERGVYPKTKIFDQLMYFAELKGMNKVDAIKSINKWAKELKVEEYLQMPAEKLSKGNQQKIQFMTAVIHNPELVVLDEPFSGLDPVNTEILKNIIIDLVKNGKYVIMSAHQMATIEEFCSDILILNKGKTVLQGN
;
A
#
# COMPACT_ATOMS: atom_id res chain seq x y z
N PHE A 1 11.84 2.04 -19.42
CA PHE A 1 11.14 2.91 -20.39
C PHE A 1 12.20 3.51 -21.31
N VAL A 2 12.41 2.92 -22.48
CA VAL A 2 13.38 3.47 -23.42
C VAL A 2 12.84 4.79 -23.97
N GLY A 3 13.54 5.90 -23.68
CA GLY A 3 13.26 7.22 -24.24
C GLY A 3 12.09 8.02 -23.65
N LYS A 4 11.44 7.56 -22.56
CA LYS A 4 10.35 8.30 -21.91
C LYS A 4 10.66 8.53 -20.44
N GLN A 5 10.76 9.80 -20.03
CA GLN A 5 10.86 10.19 -18.63
C GLN A 5 9.51 9.98 -17.95
N ALA A 6 9.44 9.01 -17.03
CA ALA A 6 8.20 8.65 -16.34
C ALA A 6 7.93 9.52 -15.09
N VAL A 7 9.00 10.04 -14.49
CA VAL A 7 8.98 10.92 -13.31
C VAL A 7 10.05 11.99 -13.49
N ASP A 8 9.70 13.26 -13.27
CA ASP A 8 10.55 14.41 -13.50
C ASP A 8 10.54 15.36 -12.30
N ASN A 9 11.63 15.34 -11.52
CA ASN A 9 11.87 16.23 -10.37
C ASN A 9 10.72 16.30 -9.36
N ILE A 10 10.27 15.16 -8.86
CA ILE A 10 9.30 15.09 -7.79
C ILE A 10 10.04 15.14 -6.44
N SER A 11 9.57 16.02 -5.54
CA SER A 11 10.07 16.10 -4.16
C SER A 11 8.89 16.22 -3.21
N PHE A 12 8.91 15.45 -2.12
CA PHE A 12 7.95 15.54 -1.03
C PHE A 12 8.54 14.97 0.26
N SER A 13 7.95 15.32 1.40
CA SER A 13 8.32 14.78 2.71
C SER A 13 7.09 14.39 3.54
N LEU A 14 7.25 13.39 4.39
CA LEU A 14 6.30 13.02 5.43
C LEU A 14 7.00 13.17 6.78
N GLU A 15 6.66 14.21 7.53
CA GLU A 15 7.34 14.53 8.79
C GLU A 15 6.71 13.86 10.00
N LYS A 16 5.43 13.51 9.92
CA LYS A 16 4.63 12.88 10.99
C LYS A 16 3.75 11.76 10.46
N PRO A 17 3.30 10.82 11.30
CA PRO A 17 2.30 9.84 10.92
C PRO A 17 1.07 10.51 10.30
N GLY A 18 0.61 9.97 9.18
CA GLY A 18 -0.48 10.54 8.40
C GLY A 18 -0.66 9.79 7.08
N VAL A 19 -1.63 10.20 6.30
CA VAL A 19 -1.85 9.70 4.94
C VAL A 19 -1.38 10.74 3.93
N PHE A 20 -0.40 10.36 3.10
CA PHE A 20 0.07 11.14 1.97
C PHE A 20 -0.54 10.61 0.68
N GLY A 21 -1.31 11.44 -0.01
CA GLY A 21 -2.00 11.08 -1.25
C GLY A 21 -1.20 11.44 -2.50
N LEU A 22 -0.91 10.45 -3.35
CA LEU A 22 -0.39 10.63 -4.71
C LEU A 22 -1.54 10.59 -5.70
N LEU A 23 -1.95 11.74 -6.20
CA LEU A 23 -3.06 11.89 -7.14
C LEU A 23 -2.58 12.05 -8.57
N GLY A 24 -3.38 11.61 -9.51
CA GLY A 24 -3.15 11.81 -10.93
C GLY A 24 -3.84 10.77 -11.79
N THR A 25 -4.02 11.09 -13.06
CA THR A 25 -4.60 10.18 -14.05
C THR A 25 -3.72 8.95 -14.29
N ASN A 26 -4.23 7.97 -14.99
CA ASN A 26 -3.42 6.81 -15.41
C ASN A 26 -2.26 7.29 -16.28
N GLY A 27 -1.06 6.76 -15.99
CA GLY A 27 0.17 7.18 -16.65
C GLY A 27 0.79 8.49 -16.13
N ALA A 28 0.24 9.09 -15.06
CA ALA A 28 0.81 10.31 -14.45
C ALA A 28 2.15 10.10 -13.73
N GLY A 29 2.58 8.86 -13.50
CA GLY A 29 3.83 8.52 -12.83
C GLY A 29 3.69 8.01 -11.38
N LYS A 30 2.46 7.87 -10.85
CA LYS A 30 2.18 7.43 -9.45
C LYS A 30 2.87 6.12 -9.10
N THR A 31 2.53 5.03 -9.80
CA THR A 31 3.10 3.70 -9.58
C THR A 31 4.62 3.68 -9.77
N THR A 32 5.15 4.42 -10.75
CA THR A 32 6.60 4.55 -10.97
C THR A 32 7.28 5.22 -9.78
N THR A 33 6.69 6.31 -9.26
CA THR A 33 7.18 7.00 -8.05
C THR A 33 7.17 6.05 -6.84
N ILE A 34 6.08 5.32 -6.61
CA ILE A 34 5.96 4.32 -5.55
C ILE A 34 7.05 3.24 -5.70
N ARG A 35 7.23 2.69 -6.90
CA ARG A 35 8.23 1.65 -7.15
C ARG A 35 9.67 2.13 -6.97
N MET A 36 9.97 3.38 -7.28
CA MET A 36 11.28 4.00 -6.98
C MET A 36 11.45 4.21 -5.48
N LEU A 37 10.44 4.74 -4.79
CA LEU A 37 10.45 4.94 -3.35
C LEU A 37 10.73 3.62 -2.59
N LEU A 38 10.15 2.51 -3.06
CA LEU A 38 10.35 1.19 -2.49
C LEU A 38 11.65 0.50 -3.00
N GLY A 39 12.44 1.16 -3.85
CA GLY A 39 13.64 0.57 -4.46
C GLY A 39 13.34 -0.64 -5.36
N ILE A 40 12.12 -0.79 -5.89
CA ILE A 40 11.74 -1.82 -6.87
C ILE A 40 12.32 -1.45 -8.24
N ILE A 41 12.28 -0.15 -8.57
CA ILE A 41 12.89 0.42 -9.76
C ILE A 41 14.01 1.35 -9.30
N LYS A 42 15.16 1.32 -10.00
CA LYS A 42 16.27 2.25 -9.74
C LYS A 42 15.89 3.65 -10.21
N LYS A 43 16.12 4.64 -9.36
CA LYS A 43 16.07 6.06 -9.74
C LYS A 43 17.31 6.45 -10.55
N ASP A 44 17.18 7.37 -11.48
CA ASP A 44 18.31 7.89 -12.26
C ASP A 44 19.08 8.95 -11.48
N SER A 45 18.38 9.77 -10.68
CA SER A 45 18.97 10.85 -9.85
C SER A 45 18.10 11.13 -8.61
N GLY A 46 18.53 12.03 -7.75
CA GLY A 46 17.85 12.44 -6.54
C GLY A 46 18.08 11.47 -5.36
N GLU A 47 17.45 11.75 -4.24
CA GLU A 47 17.60 11.00 -2.98
C GLU A 47 16.25 10.54 -2.46
N ILE A 48 16.22 9.38 -1.82
CA ILE A 48 15.07 8.87 -1.08
C ILE A 48 15.57 8.46 0.29
N THR A 49 15.08 9.14 1.32
CA THR A 49 15.52 8.90 2.70
C THR A 49 14.35 8.52 3.60
N TRP A 50 14.63 7.71 4.60
CA TRP A 50 13.73 7.36 5.69
C TRP A 50 14.43 7.64 7.01
N LYS A 51 13.87 8.54 7.83
CA LYS A 51 14.46 8.95 9.12
C LYS A 51 15.92 9.39 8.96
N GLY A 52 16.21 10.17 7.90
CA GLY A 52 17.54 10.72 7.61
C GLY A 52 18.56 9.74 7.04
N LYS A 53 18.17 8.51 6.71
CA LYS A 53 19.03 7.50 6.07
C LYS A 53 18.49 7.14 4.70
N GLU A 54 19.37 6.84 3.75
CA GLU A 54 18.95 6.35 2.44
C GLU A 54 18.07 5.10 2.59
N VAL A 55 16.99 5.04 1.82
CA VAL A 55 16.05 3.92 1.88
C VAL A 55 16.72 2.65 1.38
N ASP A 56 16.93 1.69 2.29
CA ASP A 56 17.37 0.33 1.99
C ASP A 56 16.26 -0.65 2.42
N ARG A 57 15.89 -1.55 1.53
CA ARG A 57 14.90 -2.60 1.78
C ARG A 57 15.20 -3.47 2.99
N LYS A 58 16.47 -3.58 3.39
CA LYS A 58 16.90 -4.36 4.55
C LYS A 58 16.61 -3.65 5.87
N HIS A 59 16.57 -2.31 5.86
CA HIS A 59 16.48 -1.49 7.07
C HIS A 59 15.11 -0.81 7.24
N VAL A 60 14.31 -0.71 6.19
CA VAL A 60 12.98 -0.11 6.26
C VAL A 60 11.90 -1.20 6.28
N ARG A 61 11.16 -1.28 7.39
CA ARG A 61 9.99 -2.17 7.50
C ARG A 61 8.80 -1.51 6.82
N PHE A 62 8.62 -1.78 5.53
CA PHE A 62 7.47 -1.29 4.78
C PHE A 62 6.53 -2.41 4.34
N GLY A 63 5.24 -2.09 4.27
CA GLY A 63 4.21 -2.87 3.63
C GLY A 63 3.86 -2.29 2.26
N TYR A 64 3.62 -3.12 1.27
CA TYR A 64 3.26 -2.68 -0.08
C TYR A 64 2.07 -3.44 -0.61
N LEU A 65 1.04 -2.68 -1.00
CA LEU A 65 -0.10 -3.16 -1.77
C LEU A 65 0.07 -2.66 -3.21
N PRO A 66 0.43 -3.50 -4.18
CA PRO A 66 0.47 -3.12 -5.59
C PRO A 66 -0.93 -3.01 -6.18
N GLU A 67 -1.09 -2.21 -7.24
CA GLU A 67 -2.32 -2.10 -8.03
C GLU A 67 -2.71 -3.45 -8.65
N GLU A 68 -1.72 -4.20 -9.14
CA GLU A 68 -1.94 -5.53 -9.71
C GLU A 68 -2.14 -6.57 -8.61
N ARG A 69 -3.08 -7.49 -8.84
CA ARG A 69 -3.38 -8.54 -7.87
C ARG A 69 -2.26 -9.57 -7.80
N GLY A 70 -1.74 -9.78 -6.59
CA GLY A 70 -0.61 -10.67 -6.31
C GLY A 70 -0.96 -11.91 -5.49
N VAL A 71 -2.26 -12.28 -5.37
CA VAL A 71 -2.66 -13.48 -4.64
C VAL A 71 -2.56 -14.73 -5.53
N TYR A 72 -2.12 -15.85 -4.95
CA TYR A 72 -2.05 -17.14 -5.66
C TYR A 72 -3.44 -17.76 -5.78
N PRO A 73 -4.00 -17.92 -7.01
CA PRO A 73 -5.42 -18.26 -7.19
C PRO A 73 -5.82 -19.58 -6.53
N LYS A 74 -5.01 -20.62 -6.67
CA LYS A 74 -5.31 -21.99 -6.24
C LYS A 74 -4.87 -22.33 -4.82
N THR A 75 -4.18 -21.42 -4.14
CA THR A 75 -3.67 -21.64 -2.78
C THR A 75 -4.66 -21.10 -1.76
N LYS A 76 -4.83 -21.81 -0.64
CA LYS A 76 -5.65 -21.33 0.47
C LYS A 76 -5.13 -19.98 0.99
N ILE A 77 -6.05 -19.10 1.34
CA ILE A 77 -5.73 -17.75 1.84
C ILE A 77 -4.82 -17.83 3.07
N PHE A 78 -5.13 -18.70 4.03
CA PHE A 78 -4.33 -18.84 5.25
C PHE A 78 -2.87 -19.23 4.93
N ASP A 79 -2.67 -20.18 4.01
CA ASP A 79 -1.33 -20.65 3.65
C ASP A 79 -0.51 -19.56 2.96
N GLN A 80 -1.16 -18.76 2.09
CA GLN A 80 -0.52 -17.61 1.46
C GLN A 80 -0.10 -16.55 2.48
N LEU A 81 -1.00 -16.20 3.41
CA LEU A 81 -0.72 -15.20 4.43
C LEU A 81 0.40 -15.67 5.38
N MET A 82 0.42 -16.95 5.76
CA MET A 82 1.53 -17.54 6.52
C MET A 82 2.86 -17.42 5.76
N TYR A 83 2.88 -17.78 4.49
CA TYR A 83 4.06 -17.67 3.64
C TYR A 83 4.59 -16.22 3.58
N PHE A 84 3.72 -15.24 3.34
CA PHE A 84 4.13 -13.82 3.31
C PHE A 84 4.60 -13.33 4.68
N ALA A 85 3.97 -13.75 5.78
CA ALA A 85 4.40 -13.41 7.12
C ALA A 85 5.80 -13.95 7.44
N GLU A 86 6.06 -15.22 7.09
CA GLU A 86 7.37 -15.86 7.26
C GLU A 86 8.45 -15.19 6.41
N LEU A 87 8.15 -14.82 5.16
CA LEU A 87 9.07 -14.04 4.31
C LEU A 87 9.44 -12.68 4.91
N LYS A 88 8.56 -12.10 5.73
CA LYS A 88 8.80 -10.86 6.47
C LYS A 88 9.45 -11.09 7.84
N GLY A 89 9.90 -12.31 8.12
CA GLY A 89 10.62 -12.68 9.35
C GLY A 89 9.75 -12.88 10.57
N MET A 90 8.44 -13.06 10.42
CA MET A 90 7.55 -13.37 11.54
C MET A 90 7.70 -14.84 11.95
N ASN A 91 7.66 -15.12 13.25
CA ASN A 91 7.49 -16.49 13.73
C ASN A 91 6.03 -16.94 13.55
N LYS A 92 5.80 -18.25 13.58
CA LYS A 92 4.47 -18.85 13.32
C LYS A 92 3.38 -18.36 14.28
N VAL A 93 3.72 -18.22 15.56
CA VAL A 93 2.73 -17.82 16.59
C VAL A 93 2.25 -16.39 16.34
N ASP A 94 3.17 -15.46 16.08
CA ASP A 94 2.83 -14.07 15.82
C ASP A 94 2.15 -13.91 14.44
N ALA A 95 2.55 -14.70 13.45
CA ALA A 95 1.89 -14.73 12.15
C ALA A 95 0.41 -15.14 12.29
N ILE A 96 0.12 -16.24 12.98
CA ILE A 96 -1.27 -16.70 13.21
C ILE A 96 -2.09 -15.66 13.95
N LYS A 97 -1.54 -15.04 15.01
CA LYS A 97 -2.23 -13.96 15.74
C LYS A 97 -2.57 -12.78 14.83
N SER A 98 -1.60 -12.36 14.02
CA SER A 98 -1.76 -11.24 13.09
C SER A 98 -2.78 -11.56 11.99
N ILE A 99 -2.72 -12.76 11.39
CA ILE A 99 -3.71 -13.23 10.40
C ILE A 99 -5.12 -13.15 10.98
N ASN A 100 -5.35 -13.73 12.14
CA ASN A 100 -6.68 -13.75 12.76
C ASN A 100 -7.18 -12.34 13.10
N LYS A 101 -6.29 -11.46 13.61
CA LYS A 101 -6.62 -10.06 13.86
C LYS A 101 -7.09 -9.38 12.59
N TRP A 102 -6.28 -9.39 11.53
CA TRP A 102 -6.58 -8.70 10.28
C TRP A 102 -7.78 -9.31 9.54
N ALA A 103 -7.94 -10.63 9.59
CA ALA A 103 -9.10 -11.30 9.01
C ALA A 103 -10.41 -10.79 9.65
N LYS A 104 -10.43 -10.64 10.98
CA LYS A 104 -11.57 -10.10 11.72
C LYS A 104 -11.85 -8.64 11.36
N GLU A 105 -10.83 -7.78 11.36
CA GLU A 105 -10.98 -6.35 11.03
C GLU A 105 -11.47 -6.12 9.59
N LEU A 106 -11.01 -6.95 8.65
CA LEU A 106 -11.41 -6.90 7.24
C LEU A 106 -12.68 -7.71 6.92
N LYS A 107 -13.24 -8.44 7.91
CA LYS A 107 -14.41 -9.31 7.75
C LYS A 107 -14.21 -10.36 6.63
N VAL A 108 -13.12 -11.11 6.72
CA VAL A 108 -12.73 -12.16 5.75
C VAL A 108 -12.37 -13.49 6.42
N GLU A 109 -12.74 -13.69 7.69
CA GLU A 109 -12.41 -14.90 8.47
C GLU A 109 -12.90 -16.18 7.80
N GLU A 110 -14.12 -16.16 7.27
CA GLU A 110 -14.73 -17.29 6.59
C GLU A 110 -13.98 -17.77 5.34
N TYR A 111 -13.18 -16.87 4.73
CA TYR A 111 -12.43 -17.17 3.51
C TYR A 111 -11.04 -17.75 3.75
N LEU A 112 -10.53 -17.75 4.99
CA LEU A 112 -9.16 -18.17 5.29
C LEU A 112 -8.81 -19.58 4.79
N GLN A 113 -9.78 -20.50 4.80
CA GLN A 113 -9.59 -21.88 4.35
C GLN A 113 -9.94 -22.09 2.87
N MET A 114 -10.32 -21.04 2.15
CA MET A 114 -10.67 -21.10 0.74
C MET A 114 -9.51 -20.71 -0.17
N PRO A 115 -9.42 -21.23 -1.40
CA PRO A 115 -8.51 -20.73 -2.41
C PRO A 115 -8.94 -19.35 -2.91
N ALA A 116 -7.96 -18.49 -3.26
CA ALA A 116 -8.20 -17.10 -3.61
C ALA A 116 -9.12 -16.91 -4.83
N GLU A 117 -9.10 -17.85 -5.78
CA GLU A 117 -9.96 -17.80 -6.99
C GLU A 117 -11.46 -17.85 -6.68
N LYS A 118 -11.86 -18.35 -5.51
CA LYS A 118 -13.27 -18.41 -5.07
C LYS A 118 -13.77 -17.10 -4.48
N LEU A 119 -12.89 -16.14 -4.23
CA LEU A 119 -13.25 -14.87 -3.63
C LEU A 119 -13.69 -13.85 -4.67
N SER A 120 -14.63 -12.97 -4.27
CA SER A 120 -14.92 -11.76 -5.04
C SER A 120 -13.67 -10.89 -5.19
N LYS A 121 -13.67 -10.04 -6.22
CA LYS A 121 -12.57 -9.09 -6.45
C LYS A 121 -12.26 -8.22 -5.22
N GLY A 122 -13.31 -7.76 -4.53
CA GLY A 122 -13.16 -6.95 -3.32
C GLY A 122 -12.53 -7.74 -2.17
N ASN A 123 -12.93 -9.00 -1.97
CA ASN A 123 -12.32 -9.83 -0.93
C ASN A 123 -10.86 -10.19 -1.27
N GLN A 124 -10.53 -10.44 -2.55
CA GLN A 124 -9.14 -10.61 -2.96
C GLN A 124 -8.29 -9.37 -2.66
N GLN A 125 -8.83 -8.17 -2.85
CA GLN A 125 -8.17 -6.90 -2.53
C GLN A 125 -7.89 -6.78 -1.02
N LYS A 126 -8.88 -7.16 -0.17
CA LYS A 126 -8.70 -7.18 1.28
C LYS A 126 -7.62 -8.19 1.72
N ILE A 127 -7.59 -9.37 1.12
CA ILE A 127 -6.52 -10.35 1.39
C ILE A 127 -5.14 -9.82 0.96
N GLN A 128 -5.06 -9.17 -0.18
CA GLN A 128 -3.81 -8.56 -0.64
C GLN A 128 -3.37 -7.42 0.28
N PHE A 129 -4.30 -6.61 0.78
CA PHE A 129 -4.00 -5.61 1.80
C PHE A 129 -3.45 -6.25 3.09
N MET A 130 -3.98 -7.41 3.52
CA MET A 130 -3.42 -8.14 4.67
C MET A 130 -1.94 -8.45 4.47
N THR A 131 -1.50 -8.86 3.28
CA THR A 131 -0.08 -9.15 3.02
C THR A 131 0.82 -7.93 3.23
N ALA A 132 0.29 -6.73 3.00
CA ALA A 132 1.01 -5.48 3.20
C ALA A 132 1.16 -5.09 4.69
N VAL A 133 0.20 -5.45 5.54
CA VAL A 133 0.15 -4.96 6.94
C VAL A 133 0.43 -6.02 8.01
N ILE A 134 0.40 -7.31 7.64
CA ILE A 134 0.49 -8.44 8.58
C ILE A 134 1.72 -8.42 9.48
N HIS A 135 2.85 -7.94 8.97
CA HIS A 135 4.14 -7.87 9.70
C HIS A 135 4.33 -6.54 10.47
N ASN A 136 3.24 -5.79 10.65
CA ASN A 136 3.22 -4.52 11.40
C ASN A 136 4.28 -3.49 10.92
N PRO A 137 4.31 -3.11 9.63
CA PRO A 137 5.28 -2.16 9.10
C PRO A 137 5.13 -0.76 9.72
N GLU A 138 6.20 0.06 9.65
CA GLU A 138 6.13 1.48 10.00
C GLU A 138 5.56 2.31 8.85
N LEU A 139 5.94 1.98 7.62
CA LEU A 139 5.49 2.63 6.38
C LEU A 139 4.63 1.67 5.59
N VAL A 140 3.41 2.09 5.26
CA VAL A 140 2.48 1.35 4.40
C VAL A 140 2.30 2.11 3.10
N VAL A 141 2.56 1.45 1.98
CA VAL A 141 2.43 2.04 0.65
C VAL A 141 1.33 1.29 -0.11
N LEU A 142 0.31 2.01 -0.53
CA LEU A 142 -0.90 1.47 -1.12
C LEU A 142 -1.10 2.05 -2.53
N ASP A 143 -0.99 1.22 -3.54
CA ASP A 143 -1.20 1.64 -4.93
C ASP A 143 -2.65 1.33 -5.35
N GLU A 144 -3.48 2.37 -5.50
CA GLU A 144 -4.91 2.28 -5.83
C GLU A 144 -5.71 1.32 -4.91
N PRO A 145 -5.65 1.46 -3.57
CA PRO A 145 -6.18 0.45 -2.63
C PRO A 145 -7.69 0.23 -2.73
N PHE A 146 -8.45 1.20 -3.22
CA PHE A 146 -9.91 1.13 -3.32
C PHE A 146 -10.40 0.63 -4.68
N SER A 147 -9.48 0.33 -5.61
CA SER A 147 -9.84 -0.14 -6.95
C SER A 147 -10.63 -1.45 -6.90
N GLY A 148 -11.84 -1.42 -7.47
CA GLY A 148 -12.72 -2.59 -7.56
C GLY A 148 -13.40 -3.00 -6.25
N LEU A 149 -13.40 -2.14 -5.23
CA LEU A 149 -14.19 -2.29 -4.03
C LEU A 149 -15.59 -1.67 -4.22
N ASP A 150 -16.59 -2.29 -3.62
CA ASP A 150 -17.90 -1.69 -3.41
C ASP A 150 -17.84 -0.66 -2.27
N PRO A 151 -18.87 0.20 -2.10
CA PRO A 151 -18.87 1.24 -1.09
C PRO A 151 -18.66 0.72 0.35
N VAL A 152 -19.22 -0.44 0.70
CA VAL A 152 -19.10 -1.01 2.06
C VAL A 152 -17.67 -1.45 2.33
N ASN A 153 -17.04 -2.14 1.38
CA ASN A 153 -15.66 -2.58 1.52
C ASN A 153 -14.67 -1.40 1.46
N THR A 154 -14.98 -0.36 0.69
CA THR A 154 -14.22 0.89 0.67
C THR A 154 -14.22 1.54 2.05
N GLU A 155 -15.38 1.65 2.72
CA GLU A 155 -15.49 2.24 4.04
C GLU A 155 -14.74 1.42 5.12
N ILE A 156 -14.81 0.09 5.05
CA ILE A 156 -14.02 -0.77 5.95
C ILE A 156 -12.53 -0.48 5.79
N LEU A 157 -12.02 -0.41 4.56
CA LEU A 157 -10.61 -0.20 4.30
C LEU A 157 -10.16 1.22 4.68
N LYS A 158 -10.99 2.25 4.44
CA LYS A 158 -10.76 3.63 4.91
C LYS A 158 -10.56 3.67 6.42
N ASN A 159 -11.48 3.08 7.18
CA ASN A 159 -11.39 3.05 8.65
C ASN A 159 -10.12 2.37 9.14
N ILE A 160 -9.71 1.27 8.51
CA ILE A 160 -8.46 0.58 8.82
C ILE A 160 -7.24 1.48 8.54
N ILE A 161 -7.23 2.20 7.42
CA ILE A 161 -6.12 3.14 7.10
C ILE A 161 -6.05 4.25 8.14
N ILE A 162 -7.18 4.82 8.55
CA ILE A 162 -7.25 5.82 9.62
C ILE A 162 -6.69 5.25 10.94
N ASP A 163 -7.04 4.01 11.29
CA ASP A 163 -6.56 3.38 12.51
C ASP A 163 -5.06 3.04 12.44
N LEU A 164 -4.53 2.70 11.28
CA LEU A 164 -3.07 2.58 11.08
C LEU A 164 -2.37 3.90 11.44
N VAL A 165 -2.88 5.04 10.95
CA VAL A 165 -2.31 6.36 11.25
C VAL A 165 -2.42 6.71 12.74
N LYS A 166 -3.57 6.46 13.38
CA LYS A 166 -3.75 6.64 14.84
C LYS A 166 -2.75 5.80 15.65
N ASN A 167 -2.33 4.66 15.11
CA ASN A 167 -1.29 3.81 15.70
C ASN A 167 0.14 4.19 15.27
N GLY A 168 0.35 5.41 14.80
CA GLY A 168 1.65 5.97 14.49
C GLY A 168 2.28 5.49 13.18
N LYS A 169 1.48 4.95 12.26
CA LYS A 169 1.98 4.50 10.94
C LYS A 169 1.99 5.65 9.94
N TYR A 170 2.95 5.60 9.03
CA TYR A 170 3.01 6.45 7.85
C TYR A 170 2.34 5.70 6.69
N VAL A 171 1.45 6.37 5.97
CA VAL A 171 0.76 5.78 4.82
C VAL A 171 1.00 6.65 3.59
N ILE A 172 1.47 6.05 2.51
CA ILE A 172 1.49 6.67 1.19
C ILE A 172 0.47 5.93 0.34
N MET A 173 -0.42 6.68 -0.31
CA MET A 173 -1.49 6.07 -1.09
C MET A 173 -1.64 6.75 -2.43
N SER A 174 -1.73 5.98 -3.51
CA SER A 174 -2.11 6.52 -4.81
C SER A 174 -3.61 6.47 -5.03
N ALA A 175 -4.13 7.45 -5.76
CA ALA A 175 -5.51 7.45 -6.25
C ALA A 175 -5.61 8.23 -7.57
N HIS A 176 -6.63 7.91 -8.37
CA HIS A 176 -6.95 8.66 -9.57
C HIS A 176 -8.10 9.66 -9.38
N GLN A 177 -8.83 9.58 -8.27
CA GLN A 177 -9.95 10.47 -7.93
C GLN A 177 -9.71 11.14 -6.58
N MET A 178 -9.81 12.48 -6.54
CA MET A 178 -9.67 13.30 -5.33
C MET A 178 -10.68 12.91 -4.25
N ALA A 179 -11.96 12.81 -4.62
CA ALA A 179 -13.06 12.51 -3.72
C ALA A 179 -12.87 11.21 -2.89
N THR A 180 -11.99 10.32 -3.35
CA THR A 180 -11.72 9.06 -2.65
C THR A 180 -10.84 9.24 -1.42
N ILE A 181 -9.99 10.29 -1.41
CA ILE A 181 -8.90 10.43 -0.42
C ILE A 181 -8.87 11.77 0.30
N GLU A 182 -9.58 12.80 -0.19
CA GLU A 182 -9.57 14.15 0.40
C GLU A 182 -10.02 14.18 1.87
N GLU A 183 -10.92 13.27 2.26
CA GLU A 183 -11.49 13.25 3.61
C GLU A 183 -10.47 12.85 4.70
N PHE A 184 -9.38 12.15 4.34
CA PHE A 184 -8.45 11.59 5.33
C PHE A 184 -6.98 11.73 5.00
N CYS A 185 -6.62 12.32 3.85
CA CYS A 185 -5.23 12.65 3.55
C CYS A 185 -4.79 13.89 4.34
N SER A 186 -3.59 13.79 4.94
CA SER A 186 -2.95 14.93 5.61
C SER A 186 -2.31 15.86 4.60
N ASP A 187 -1.76 15.27 3.54
CA ASP A 187 -1.00 15.95 2.49
C ASP A 187 -1.27 15.27 1.16
N ILE A 188 -1.28 16.03 0.10
CA ILE A 188 -1.49 15.54 -1.27
C ILE A 188 -0.43 16.06 -2.24
N LEU A 189 -0.08 15.23 -3.20
CA LEU A 189 0.75 15.56 -4.35
C LEU A 189 0.01 15.17 -5.63
N ILE A 190 -0.30 16.15 -6.47
CA ILE A 190 -0.97 15.90 -7.75
C ILE A 190 0.09 15.80 -8.84
N LEU A 191 0.08 14.69 -9.55
CA LEU A 191 0.99 14.40 -10.65
C LEU A 191 0.30 14.47 -12.01
N ASN A 192 0.98 15.02 -12.97
CA ASN A 192 0.60 14.96 -14.37
C ASN A 192 1.85 14.77 -15.26
N LYS A 193 1.85 13.72 -16.09
CA LYS A 193 2.97 13.39 -16.99
C LYS A 193 4.33 13.40 -16.31
N GLY A 194 4.41 12.81 -15.13
CA GLY A 194 5.64 12.68 -14.34
C GLY A 194 6.05 13.92 -13.54
N LYS A 195 5.29 15.00 -13.58
CA LYS A 195 5.61 16.26 -12.89
C LYS A 195 4.61 16.58 -11.79
N THR A 196 5.07 17.27 -10.75
CA THR A 196 4.21 17.86 -9.73
C THR A 196 3.41 19.01 -10.32
N VAL A 197 2.10 18.97 -10.18
CA VAL A 197 1.18 20.07 -10.57
C VAL A 197 0.79 20.88 -9.34
N LEU A 198 0.53 20.21 -8.22
CA LEU A 198 0.13 20.83 -6.96
C LEU A 198 0.61 19.95 -5.80
N GLN A 199 1.02 20.60 -4.73
CA GLN A 199 1.34 19.96 -3.45
C GLN A 199 0.79 20.84 -2.33
N GLY A 200 0.16 20.21 -1.33
CA GLY A 200 -0.39 20.93 -0.18
C GLY A 200 -1.14 20.00 0.80
N ASN A 201 -1.66 20.65 1.84
CA ASN A 201 -2.47 20.07 2.91
C ASN A 201 -3.93 20.34 2.63
#